data_e7cf0812ca52ecc98b556c5b4529c030
#
_entry.id   e7cf0812ca52ecc98b556c5b4529c030
#
_cell.length_a   1.000
_cell.length_b   1.000
_cell.length_c   1.000
_cell.angle_alpha   90.00
_cell.angle_beta   90.00
_cell.angle_gamma   90.00
#
_symmetry.space_group_name_H-M   'P 1'
#
loop_
_entity.id
_entity.type
_entity.pdbx_description
1 polymer ?
#
loop_
_entity_poly.entity_id
_entity_poly.type
_entity_poly.pdbx_seq_one_letter_code
_entity_poly.pdbx_strand_id
1 'polypeptide(L)'
;MTMDKDDIDNMTKADVNDSSSYLISDETDSRLDFGGLFSPRFSNIMPLYSSTHGPTELYTATRYRKRFVLKGLKEQYRSNPIYKMALTKEFEIGILLDHPSIRRTLGFEAVDGLGDVIILEYIDGLTLDALMKSEKLTSASVRSIAKQIADGLDYIHTKQVFHRDLKPSNILISHQGLIVKIIDFNLSDSNEFIVLKNPAGSRKYMAPEQLTPDAKPSAASDIYSFGVVTRELAEAVRDDNLADIAAKCSNPDPNKRPQSLSVIKLPSVQSSALRAVSGFLASKVLTYIMICVCLALAALISYLLINPHN
;
A
#
# COMPACT_ATOMS: atom_id res chain seq x y z
N MET A 1 -44.72 26.03 -42.20
CA MET A 1 -45.63 25.40 -41.24
C MET A 1 -44.98 25.52 -39.90
N THR A 2 -45.23 26.66 -39.25
CA THR A 2 -44.61 27.06 -37.98
C THR A 2 -45.46 26.48 -36.85
N MET A 3 -44.88 25.63 -36.03
CA MET A 3 -45.54 25.13 -34.81
C MET A 3 -45.66 26.26 -33.79
N ASP A 4 -46.81 26.35 -33.19
CA ASP A 4 -47.21 27.39 -32.25
C ASP A 4 -46.55 27.15 -30.87
N LYS A 5 -46.26 28.25 -30.18
CA LYS A 5 -45.52 28.28 -28.91
C LYS A 5 -46.29 27.65 -27.75
N ASP A 6 -47.59 27.42 -27.93
CA ASP A 6 -48.50 26.86 -26.91
C ASP A 6 -48.46 25.32 -26.88
N ASP A 7 -47.90 24.65 -27.90
CA ASP A 7 -47.73 23.19 -27.91
C ASP A 7 -46.48 22.71 -27.13
N ILE A 8 -45.53 23.60 -26.84
CA ILE A 8 -44.31 23.26 -26.11
C ILE A 8 -44.52 23.32 -24.59
N ASP A 9 -45.46 24.19 -24.13
CA ASP A 9 -45.73 24.32 -22.68
C ASP A 9 -46.65 23.23 -22.12
N ASN A 10 -47.31 22.43 -22.95
CA ASN A 10 -48.18 21.34 -22.51
C ASN A 10 -47.44 19.96 -22.43
N MET A 11 -46.26 19.83 -23.01
CA MET A 11 -45.47 18.60 -22.91
C MET A 11 -44.56 18.54 -21.69
N THR A 12 -44.39 19.66 -20.98
CA THR A 12 -43.48 19.72 -19.79
C THR A 12 -44.22 19.62 -18.45
N LYS A 13 -45.52 19.38 -18.44
CA LYS A 13 -46.33 19.29 -17.21
C LYS A 13 -46.86 17.90 -16.85
N ALA A 14 -46.60 16.87 -17.66
CA ALA A 14 -47.19 15.54 -17.45
C ALA A 14 -46.22 14.51 -16.83
N ASP A 15 -44.91 14.77 -16.75
CA ASP A 15 -43.92 13.76 -16.28
C ASP A 15 -43.10 14.16 -15.04
N VAL A 16 -43.59 15.05 -14.18
CA VAL A 16 -42.90 15.49 -12.95
C VAL A 16 -43.70 15.11 -11.69
N ASN A 17 -44.44 14.02 -11.71
CA ASN A 17 -45.21 13.63 -10.53
C ASN A 17 -45.17 12.12 -10.25
N ASP A 18 -43.98 11.47 -10.37
CA ASP A 18 -43.78 10.14 -9.78
C ASP A 18 -42.34 9.89 -9.38
N SER A 19 -41.73 10.84 -8.71
CA SER A 19 -40.56 10.63 -7.88
C SER A 19 -40.85 11.06 -6.44
N SER A 20 -42.03 10.61 -5.97
CA SER A 20 -42.37 10.75 -4.56
C SER A 20 -41.72 9.67 -3.75
N SER A 21 -40.91 10.13 -2.81
CA SER A 21 -40.71 9.54 -1.50
C SER A 21 -39.87 8.28 -1.40
N TYR A 22 -38.57 8.40 -1.59
CA TYR A 22 -37.68 7.81 -0.60
C TYR A 22 -37.05 8.92 0.28
N LEU A 23 -37.85 9.82 0.76
CA LEU A 23 -37.56 10.56 1.98
C LEU A 23 -37.72 9.52 3.10
N ILE A 24 -36.60 8.89 3.49
CA ILE A 24 -36.50 8.25 4.80
C ILE A 24 -36.77 9.38 5.79
N SER A 25 -37.97 9.36 6.38
CA SER A 25 -38.31 10.23 7.48
C SER A 25 -37.27 10.05 8.57
N ASP A 26 -36.73 11.16 9.07
CA ASP A 26 -35.80 11.26 10.19
C ASP A 26 -36.42 10.83 11.55
N GLU A 27 -37.44 9.99 11.54
CA GLU A 27 -37.92 9.27 12.72
C GLU A 27 -37.16 7.95 12.84
N THR A 28 -35.89 8.05 13.25
CA THR A 28 -35.13 6.92 13.73
C THR A 28 -35.80 6.37 14.98
N ASP A 29 -36.42 5.20 14.82
CA ASP A 29 -36.81 4.37 15.93
C ASP A 29 -35.59 4.17 16.86
N SER A 30 -35.63 4.81 18.03
CA SER A 30 -34.56 4.86 19.04
C SER A 30 -34.20 3.50 19.64
N ARG A 31 -34.71 2.39 19.08
CA ARG A 31 -34.49 1.01 19.58
C ARG A 31 -33.45 0.21 18.81
N LEU A 32 -32.92 0.74 17.71
CA LEU A 32 -31.86 0.10 16.94
C LEU A 32 -30.67 1.06 16.78
N ASP A 33 -30.16 1.56 17.91
CA ASP A 33 -28.90 2.28 17.91
C ASP A 33 -27.76 1.28 17.65
N PHE A 34 -27.45 1.05 16.39
CA PHE A 34 -26.27 0.34 15.96
C PHE A 34 -24.99 1.15 16.20
N GLY A 35 -25.01 2.07 17.16
CA GLY A 35 -23.86 2.81 17.72
C GLY A 35 -22.78 3.15 16.70
N GLY A 36 -23.05 4.10 15.81
CA GLY A 36 -22.05 4.59 14.85
C GLY A 36 -21.67 3.61 13.72
N LEU A 37 -22.31 2.43 13.62
CA LEU A 37 -21.99 1.44 12.58
C LEU A 37 -22.19 1.99 11.17
N PHE A 38 -23.16 2.87 11.00
CA PHE A 38 -23.55 3.47 9.73
C PHE A 38 -23.29 4.99 9.67
N SER A 39 -22.54 5.54 10.63
CA SER A 39 -22.22 6.98 10.56
C SER A 39 -21.37 7.24 9.32
N PRO A 40 -21.79 8.11 8.38
CA PRO A 40 -21.01 8.51 7.22
C PRO A 40 -19.85 9.43 7.61
N ARG A 41 -19.84 9.99 8.83
CA ARG A 41 -18.82 10.91 9.33
C ARG A 41 -17.65 10.14 9.95
N PHE A 42 -16.48 10.73 9.88
CA PHE A 42 -15.32 10.24 10.62
C PHE A 42 -15.48 10.53 12.12
N SER A 43 -15.07 9.56 12.92
CA SER A 43 -15.01 9.64 14.40
C SER A 43 -13.60 9.24 14.86
N ASN A 44 -13.30 9.47 16.14
CA ASN A 44 -12.00 9.15 16.77
C ASN A 44 -10.81 9.69 15.94
N ILE A 45 -10.94 10.94 15.49
CA ILE A 45 -9.86 11.61 14.75
C ILE A 45 -8.75 11.94 15.74
N MET A 46 -7.57 11.34 15.56
CA MET A 46 -6.42 11.52 16.42
C MET A 46 -5.18 11.86 15.60
N PRO A 47 -4.35 12.82 15.99
CA PRO A 47 -3.10 13.11 15.33
C PRO A 47 -2.23 11.85 15.25
N LEU A 48 -1.70 11.54 14.08
CA LEU A 48 -0.77 10.44 13.83
C LEU A 48 0.65 10.97 13.62
N TYR A 49 0.79 12.00 12.80
CA TYR A 49 2.07 12.59 12.46
C TYR A 49 1.90 14.03 11.96
N SER A 50 2.79 14.91 12.36
CA SER A 50 2.91 16.27 11.83
C SER A 50 4.33 16.48 11.32
N SER A 51 4.48 16.82 10.05
CA SER A 51 5.79 17.12 9.46
C SER A 51 6.43 18.33 10.16
N THR A 52 7.68 18.23 10.60
CA THR A 52 8.37 19.34 11.25
C THR A 52 8.52 20.57 10.32
N HIS A 53 8.81 20.33 9.04
CA HIS A 53 9.10 21.37 8.05
C HIS A 53 8.14 21.36 6.85
N GLY A 54 7.27 20.35 6.73
CA GLY A 54 6.32 20.21 5.62
C GLY A 54 4.94 20.78 5.93
N PRO A 55 4.10 20.96 4.90
CA PRO A 55 2.77 21.52 5.03
C PRO A 55 1.71 20.52 5.49
N THR A 56 2.02 19.21 5.55
CA THR A 56 1.04 18.14 5.74
C THR A 56 0.99 17.61 7.16
N GLU A 57 -0.20 17.18 7.56
CA GLU A 57 -0.49 16.47 8.79
C GLU A 57 -1.23 15.18 8.46
N LEU A 58 -0.98 14.14 9.26
CA LEU A 58 -1.68 12.87 9.19
C LEU A 58 -2.48 12.65 10.47
N TYR A 59 -3.68 12.11 10.30
CA TYR A 59 -4.57 11.72 11.39
C TYR A 59 -5.00 10.27 11.19
N THR A 60 -5.22 9.53 12.27
CA THR A 60 -6.03 8.32 12.25
C THR A 60 -7.47 8.68 12.47
N ALA A 61 -8.39 8.00 11.82
CA ALA A 61 -9.82 8.19 12.00
C ALA A 61 -10.57 6.87 11.81
N THR A 62 -11.79 6.80 12.34
CA THR A 62 -12.67 5.64 12.20
C THR A 62 -13.94 6.03 11.45
N ARG A 63 -14.35 5.21 10.45
CA ARG A 63 -15.64 5.31 9.78
C ARG A 63 -16.12 3.89 9.46
N TYR A 64 -17.39 3.58 9.72
CA TYR A 64 -17.95 2.23 9.55
C TYR A 64 -17.13 1.14 10.27
N ARG A 65 -16.64 1.42 11.48
CA ARG A 65 -15.76 0.54 12.27
C ARG A 65 -14.41 0.19 11.62
N LYS A 66 -14.05 0.84 10.53
CA LYS A 66 -12.75 0.68 9.88
C LYS A 66 -11.85 1.89 10.19
N ARG A 67 -10.57 1.63 10.38
CA ARG A 67 -9.56 2.68 10.53
C ARG A 67 -9.08 3.18 9.18
N PHE A 68 -8.83 4.48 9.12
CA PHE A 68 -8.30 5.20 7.96
C PHE A 68 -7.17 6.12 8.40
N VAL A 69 -6.36 6.53 7.44
CA VAL A 69 -5.45 7.67 7.62
C VAL A 69 -6.00 8.83 6.79
N LEU A 70 -6.13 9.99 7.41
CA LEU A 70 -6.50 11.24 6.75
C LEU A 70 -5.23 12.07 6.59
N LYS A 71 -4.89 12.45 5.34
CA LYS A 71 -3.77 13.33 5.02
C LYS A 71 -4.33 14.69 4.63
N GLY A 72 -4.07 15.70 5.44
CA GLY A 72 -4.51 17.07 5.23
C GLY A 72 -3.37 18.07 5.29
N LEU A 73 -3.70 19.34 5.08
CA LEU A 73 -2.78 20.45 5.25
C LEU A 73 -2.87 21.00 6.68
N LYS A 74 -1.73 21.40 7.24
CA LYS A 74 -1.71 22.19 8.46
C LYS A 74 -2.52 23.47 8.27
N GLU A 75 -3.18 23.93 9.32
CA GLU A 75 -4.10 25.07 9.30
C GLU A 75 -3.54 26.29 8.55
N GLN A 76 -2.30 26.63 8.82
CA GLN A 76 -1.60 27.79 8.20
C GLN A 76 -1.40 27.66 6.69
N TYR A 77 -1.50 26.47 6.11
CA TYR A 77 -1.33 26.21 4.67
C TYR A 77 -2.65 25.94 3.94
N ARG A 78 -3.77 25.76 4.66
CA ARG A 78 -5.08 25.40 4.08
C ARG A 78 -5.65 26.46 3.14
N SER A 79 -5.34 27.74 3.33
CA SER A 79 -5.77 28.83 2.44
C SER A 79 -4.87 29.02 1.23
N ASN A 80 -3.68 28.42 1.20
CA ASN A 80 -2.72 28.63 0.14
C ASN A 80 -3.03 27.73 -1.08
N PRO A 81 -3.29 28.33 -2.29
CA PRO A 81 -3.68 27.58 -3.47
C PRO A 81 -2.64 26.57 -3.94
N ILE A 82 -1.34 26.89 -3.75
CA ILE A 82 -0.24 26.04 -4.19
C ILE A 82 -0.28 24.69 -3.43
N TYR A 83 -0.43 24.75 -2.09
CA TYR A 83 -0.49 23.53 -1.30
C TYR A 83 -1.79 22.74 -1.51
N LYS A 84 -2.92 23.43 -1.72
CA LYS A 84 -4.19 22.77 -2.10
C LYS A 84 -4.02 22.01 -3.41
N MET A 85 -3.47 22.66 -4.43
CA MET A 85 -3.23 22.02 -5.71
C MET A 85 -2.30 20.81 -5.59
N ALA A 86 -1.24 20.90 -4.77
CA ALA A 86 -0.35 19.78 -4.52
C ALA A 86 -1.07 18.59 -3.85
N LEU A 87 -1.92 18.85 -2.87
CA LEU A 87 -2.73 17.82 -2.20
C LEU A 87 -3.71 17.17 -3.18
N THR A 88 -4.41 17.97 -3.99
CA THR A 88 -5.34 17.46 -5.02
C THR A 88 -4.60 16.60 -6.05
N LYS A 89 -3.44 17.05 -6.53
CA LYS A 89 -2.64 16.28 -7.48
C LYS A 89 -2.14 14.97 -6.90
N GLU A 90 -1.75 14.95 -5.63
CA GLU A 90 -1.39 13.71 -4.92
C GLU A 90 -2.59 12.74 -4.88
N PHE A 91 -3.78 13.24 -4.62
CA PHE A 91 -5.01 12.43 -4.67
C PHE A 91 -5.27 11.89 -6.07
N GLU A 92 -5.27 12.75 -7.11
CA GLU A 92 -5.56 12.36 -8.50
C GLU A 92 -4.66 11.23 -9.00
N ILE A 93 -3.38 11.27 -8.64
CA ILE A 93 -2.45 10.20 -9.01
C ILE A 93 -2.66 8.97 -8.11
N GLY A 94 -2.77 9.18 -6.80
CA GLY A 94 -2.89 8.09 -5.84
C GLY A 94 -4.13 7.22 -6.05
N ILE A 95 -5.26 7.81 -6.45
CA ILE A 95 -6.52 7.06 -6.67
C ILE A 95 -6.43 6.11 -7.87
N LEU A 96 -5.52 6.36 -8.80
CA LEU A 96 -5.29 5.51 -9.99
C LEU A 96 -4.33 4.34 -9.71
N LEU A 97 -3.71 4.31 -8.54
CA LEU A 97 -2.74 3.27 -8.19
C LEU A 97 -3.42 2.16 -7.39
N ASP A 98 -3.40 0.94 -7.93
CA ASP A 98 -3.90 -0.26 -7.25
C ASP A 98 -2.87 -1.39 -7.39
N HIS A 99 -2.07 -1.59 -6.34
CA HIS A 99 -1.04 -2.63 -6.27
C HIS A 99 -0.84 -3.07 -4.82
N PRO A 100 -0.60 -4.38 -4.55
CA PRO A 100 -0.41 -4.89 -3.19
C PRO A 100 0.64 -4.15 -2.36
N SER A 101 1.74 -3.75 -2.99
CA SER A 101 2.86 -3.04 -2.33
C SER A 101 2.73 -1.52 -2.33
N ILE A 102 1.60 -0.97 -2.75
CA ILE A 102 1.32 0.47 -2.73
C ILE A 102 0.18 0.73 -1.74
N ARG A 103 0.31 1.77 -0.90
CA ARG A 103 -0.80 2.18 -0.04
C ARG A 103 -1.93 2.74 -0.88
N ARG A 104 -3.13 2.24 -0.70
CA ARG A 104 -4.30 2.67 -1.46
C ARG A 104 -4.76 4.06 -1.04
N THR A 105 -5.05 4.88 -2.03
CA THR A 105 -5.85 6.11 -1.88
C THR A 105 -7.31 5.74 -2.06
N LEU A 106 -8.16 6.13 -1.13
CA LEU A 106 -9.55 5.67 -1.04
C LEU A 106 -10.57 6.75 -1.35
N GLY A 107 -10.19 8.03 -1.22
CA GLY A 107 -11.09 9.15 -1.47
C GLY A 107 -10.46 10.50 -1.13
N PHE A 108 -11.23 11.56 -1.40
CA PHE A 108 -10.88 12.94 -1.09
C PHE A 108 -12.17 13.66 -0.66
N GLU A 109 -12.17 14.27 0.51
CA GLU A 109 -13.34 14.99 1.02
C GLU A 109 -12.96 16.08 2.01
N ALA A 110 -13.86 17.02 2.25
CA ALA A 110 -13.71 18.00 3.32
C ALA A 110 -14.15 17.39 4.65
N VAL A 111 -13.29 17.51 5.67
CA VAL A 111 -13.56 17.02 7.04
C VAL A 111 -13.56 18.21 7.99
N ASP A 112 -14.60 18.30 8.83
CA ASP A 112 -14.75 19.38 9.81
C ASP A 112 -13.49 19.53 10.69
N GLY A 113 -12.98 20.75 10.79
CA GLY A 113 -11.77 21.06 11.54
C GLY A 113 -10.44 20.71 10.83
N LEU A 114 -10.44 19.89 9.76
CA LEU A 114 -9.23 19.52 9.02
C LEU A 114 -9.17 20.15 7.62
N GLY A 115 -10.32 20.57 7.03
CA GLY A 115 -10.41 20.99 5.63
C GLY A 115 -10.34 19.81 4.68
N ASP A 116 -9.83 20.02 3.47
CA ASP A 116 -9.69 18.98 2.46
C ASP A 116 -8.65 17.94 2.86
N VAL A 117 -9.03 16.66 2.82
CA VAL A 117 -8.13 15.54 3.17
C VAL A 117 -8.17 14.44 2.13
N ILE A 118 -7.04 13.79 1.93
CA ILE A 118 -6.95 12.51 1.22
C ILE A 118 -7.23 11.40 2.23
N ILE A 119 -8.16 10.50 1.89
CA ILE A 119 -8.47 9.31 2.67
C ILE A 119 -7.57 8.18 2.19
N LEU A 120 -6.78 7.63 3.08
CA LEU A 120 -5.78 6.61 2.80
C LEU A 120 -6.06 5.32 3.58
N GLU A 121 -5.64 4.20 3.03
CA GLU A 121 -5.62 2.91 3.71
C GLU A 121 -4.82 3.01 5.02
N TYR A 122 -5.42 2.55 6.13
CA TYR A 122 -4.70 2.38 7.39
C TYR A 122 -3.90 1.09 7.34
N ILE A 123 -2.61 1.17 7.61
CA ILE A 123 -1.70 0.02 7.67
C ILE A 123 -1.30 -0.21 9.12
N ASP A 124 -1.65 -1.38 9.66
CA ASP A 124 -1.20 -1.81 10.97
C ASP A 124 0.22 -2.39 10.85
N GLY A 125 1.22 -1.57 11.11
CA GLY A 125 2.61 -1.93 10.86
C GLY A 125 3.60 -0.88 11.32
N LEU A 126 4.87 -1.11 10.99
CA LEU A 126 5.98 -0.22 11.28
C LEU A 126 6.59 0.31 9.99
N THR A 127 7.30 1.43 10.06
CA THR A 127 8.19 1.83 8.97
C THR A 127 9.35 0.84 8.84
N LEU A 128 9.87 0.71 7.63
CA LEU A 128 11.05 -0.16 7.41
C LEU A 128 12.25 0.28 8.25
N ASP A 129 12.41 1.59 8.47
CA ASP A 129 13.43 2.15 9.37
C ASP A 129 13.26 1.64 10.81
N ALA A 130 12.03 1.63 11.33
CA ALA A 130 11.74 1.10 12.67
C ALA A 130 11.93 -0.42 12.73
N LEU A 131 11.54 -1.13 11.68
CA LEU A 131 11.70 -2.59 11.60
C LEU A 131 13.18 -2.98 11.59
N MET A 132 14.03 -2.30 10.80
CA MET A 132 15.47 -2.55 10.77
C MET A 132 16.16 -2.37 12.13
N LYS A 133 15.66 -1.45 12.95
CA LYS A 133 16.16 -1.23 14.32
C LYS A 133 15.70 -2.30 15.31
N SER A 134 14.70 -3.11 14.98
CA SER A 134 14.11 -4.11 15.89
C SER A 134 14.83 -5.46 15.92
N GLU A 135 15.92 -5.64 15.19
CA GLU A 135 16.76 -6.86 15.09
C GLU A 135 16.01 -8.18 14.73
N LYS A 136 14.79 -8.08 14.22
CA LYS A 136 13.95 -9.25 13.87
C LYS A 136 14.05 -9.69 12.40
N LEU A 137 14.98 -9.13 11.63
CA LEU A 137 15.11 -9.42 10.21
C LEU A 137 15.89 -10.72 9.96
N THR A 138 15.49 -11.44 8.93
CA THR A 138 16.17 -12.63 8.40
C THR A 138 16.46 -12.43 6.92
N SER A 139 17.41 -13.19 6.34
CA SER A 139 17.66 -13.11 4.89
C SER A 139 16.40 -13.40 4.06
N ALA A 140 15.52 -14.28 4.51
CA ALA A 140 14.26 -14.56 3.85
C ALA A 140 13.31 -13.34 3.87
N SER A 141 13.19 -12.68 5.03
CA SER A 141 12.31 -11.50 5.18
C SER A 141 12.83 -10.32 4.37
N VAL A 142 14.13 -10.01 4.41
CA VAL A 142 14.70 -8.88 3.64
C VAL A 142 14.60 -9.09 2.14
N ARG A 143 14.77 -10.32 1.64
CA ARG A 143 14.59 -10.66 0.22
C ARG A 143 13.12 -10.49 -0.20
N SER A 144 12.18 -10.92 0.64
CA SER A 144 10.75 -10.72 0.40
C SER A 144 10.39 -9.23 0.37
N ILE A 145 10.90 -8.44 1.32
CA ILE A 145 10.69 -7.00 1.39
C ILE A 145 11.24 -6.33 0.14
N ALA A 146 12.52 -6.61 -0.22
CA ALA A 146 13.15 -6.04 -1.41
C ALA A 146 12.36 -6.38 -2.70
N LYS A 147 11.87 -7.62 -2.81
CA LYS A 147 11.03 -8.03 -3.96
C LYS A 147 9.74 -7.22 -4.03
N GLN A 148 9.02 -7.08 -2.93
CA GLN A 148 7.76 -6.35 -2.89
C GLN A 148 7.96 -4.84 -3.20
N ILE A 149 9.07 -4.24 -2.73
CA ILE A 149 9.44 -2.86 -3.08
C ILE A 149 9.70 -2.76 -4.58
N ALA A 150 10.49 -3.69 -5.15
CA ALA A 150 10.78 -3.71 -6.57
C ALA A 150 9.52 -3.84 -7.43
N ASP A 151 8.61 -4.75 -7.06
CA ASP A 151 7.34 -4.96 -7.77
C ASP A 151 6.45 -3.69 -7.72
N GLY A 152 6.38 -3.04 -6.56
CA GLY A 152 5.63 -1.79 -6.40
C GLY A 152 6.19 -0.64 -7.22
N LEU A 153 7.52 -0.47 -7.25
CA LEU A 153 8.18 0.56 -8.07
C LEU A 153 8.00 0.28 -9.57
N ASP A 154 8.20 -0.96 -9.99
CA ASP A 154 8.02 -1.34 -11.39
C ASP A 154 6.59 -1.06 -11.86
N TYR A 155 5.59 -1.37 -11.02
CA TYR A 155 4.19 -1.06 -11.30
C TYR A 155 3.97 0.45 -11.53
N ILE A 156 4.44 1.33 -10.64
CA ILE A 156 4.24 2.77 -10.81
C ILE A 156 5.00 3.30 -12.02
N HIS A 157 6.19 2.76 -12.34
CA HIS A 157 6.95 3.14 -13.52
C HIS A 157 6.20 2.80 -14.82
N THR A 158 5.45 1.68 -14.88
CA THR A 158 4.58 1.38 -16.04
C THR A 158 3.46 2.41 -16.22
N LYS A 159 3.09 3.12 -15.15
CA LYS A 159 2.11 4.21 -15.16
C LYS A 159 2.74 5.59 -15.36
N GLN A 160 4.05 5.64 -15.66
CA GLN A 160 4.83 6.89 -15.77
C GLN A 160 4.79 7.73 -14.47
N VAL A 161 4.60 7.09 -13.34
CA VAL A 161 4.68 7.69 -12.00
C VAL A 161 6.03 7.33 -11.39
N PHE A 162 6.70 8.34 -10.80
CA PHE A 162 7.99 8.16 -10.13
C PHE A 162 7.85 8.56 -8.67
N HIS A 163 8.49 7.80 -7.77
CA HIS A 163 8.38 8.02 -6.32
C HIS A 163 9.17 9.22 -5.84
N ARG A 164 10.39 9.41 -6.33
CA ARG A 164 11.31 10.55 -6.11
C ARG A 164 11.86 10.73 -4.68
N ASP A 165 11.26 10.10 -3.67
CA ASP A 165 11.69 10.17 -2.27
C ASP A 165 11.59 8.80 -1.59
N LEU A 166 12.03 7.74 -2.29
CA LEU A 166 12.04 6.40 -1.70
C LEU A 166 13.11 6.30 -0.62
N LYS A 167 12.67 5.93 0.58
CA LYS A 167 13.53 5.75 1.77
C LYS A 167 12.81 4.85 2.78
N PRO A 168 13.51 4.26 3.77
CA PRO A 168 12.89 3.34 4.72
C PRO A 168 11.71 3.92 5.51
N SER A 169 11.70 5.22 5.79
CA SER A 169 10.56 5.87 6.45
C SER A 169 9.30 5.99 5.58
N ASN A 170 9.44 5.87 4.24
CA ASN A 170 8.34 5.89 3.28
C ASN A 170 7.93 4.47 2.83
N ILE A 171 8.30 3.47 3.60
CA ILE A 171 7.95 2.07 3.38
C ILE A 171 7.37 1.53 4.69
N LEU A 172 6.10 1.15 4.69
CA LEU A 172 5.46 0.48 5.81
C LEU A 172 5.50 -1.03 5.62
N ILE A 173 5.71 -1.75 6.71
CA ILE A 173 5.67 -3.21 6.75
C ILE A 173 4.57 -3.62 7.71
N SER A 174 3.56 -4.34 7.24
CA SER A 174 2.46 -4.78 8.08
C SER A 174 2.91 -5.79 9.12
N HIS A 175 2.31 -5.78 10.31
CA HIS A 175 2.55 -6.78 11.34
C HIS A 175 2.08 -8.18 10.90
N GLN A 176 1.11 -8.25 10.01
CA GLN A 176 0.60 -9.50 9.46
C GLN A 176 1.21 -9.78 8.09
N GLY A 177 2.06 -10.81 8.00
CA GLY A 177 2.56 -11.34 6.73
C GLY A 177 3.69 -10.54 6.08
N LEU A 178 4.29 -9.54 6.74
CA LEU A 178 5.35 -8.70 6.19
C LEU A 178 5.00 -8.08 4.82
N ILE A 179 3.77 -7.60 4.68
CA ILE A 179 3.32 -6.96 3.45
C ILE A 179 3.91 -5.55 3.40
N VAL A 180 4.60 -5.25 2.30
CA VAL A 180 5.15 -3.93 2.03
C VAL A 180 4.06 -2.99 1.53
N LYS A 181 4.07 -1.76 2.00
CA LYS A 181 3.28 -0.65 1.47
C LYS A 181 4.16 0.58 1.28
N ILE A 182 4.45 0.92 0.05
CA ILE A 182 5.14 2.16 -0.31
C ILE A 182 4.15 3.31 -0.13
N ILE A 183 4.61 4.38 0.53
CA ILE A 183 3.79 5.53 0.90
C ILE A 183 4.45 6.84 0.47
N ASP A 184 3.69 7.93 0.47
CA ASP A 184 4.16 9.30 0.26
C ASP A 184 4.91 9.52 -1.06
N PHE A 185 4.18 9.37 -2.16
CA PHE A 185 4.66 9.74 -3.48
C PHE A 185 4.90 11.25 -3.54
N ASN A 186 6.11 11.64 -3.91
CA ASN A 186 6.42 13.05 -4.17
C ASN A 186 6.01 13.41 -5.61
N LEU A 187 4.71 13.63 -5.82
CA LEU A 187 4.06 13.72 -7.13
C LEU A 187 4.13 15.12 -7.75
N SER A 188 4.79 16.08 -7.12
CA SER A 188 4.89 17.44 -7.64
C SER A 188 5.91 17.51 -8.79
N ASP A 189 5.41 17.77 -10.00
CA ASP A 189 6.22 17.96 -11.21
C ASP A 189 6.89 19.33 -11.28
N SER A 190 6.55 20.27 -10.38
CA SER A 190 7.10 21.62 -10.42
C SER A 190 8.35 21.74 -9.54
N ASN A 191 9.39 22.36 -10.10
CA ASN A 191 10.61 22.71 -9.37
C ASN A 191 10.33 23.57 -8.12
N GLU A 192 9.20 24.27 -8.07
CA GLU A 192 8.75 25.07 -6.93
C GLU A 192 8.50 24.22 -5.68
N PHE A 193 8.10 22.94 -5.83
CA PHE A 193 7.87 22.03 -4.71
C PHE A 193 9.14 21.30 -4.26
N ILE A 194 10.18 21.21 -5.09
CA ILE A 194 11.47 20.61 -4.74
C ILE A 194 12.17 21.43 -3.66
N VAL A 195 12.02 22.75 -3.70
CA VAL A 195 12.59 23.68 -2.71
C VAL A 195 11.95 23.49 -1.32
N LEU A 196 10.71 23.01 -1.25
CA LEU A 196 9.95 22.85 0.01
C LEU A 196 10.27 21.54 0.74
N LYS A 197 10.96 20.58 0.11
CA LYS A 197 11.31 19.28 0.68
C LYS A 197 12.82 19.04 0.67
N ASN A 198 13.54 19.61 1.61
CA ASN A 198 14.95 19.28 1.82
C ASN A 198 15.26 18.95 3.29
N PRO A 199 14.73 17.84 3.87
CA PRO A 199 15.26 17.33 5.11
C PRO A 199 16.63 16.70 4.82
N ALA A 200 17.63 17.06 5.60
CA ALA A 200 19.01 16.58 5.47
C ALA A 200 19.14 15.03 5.41
N GLY A 201 18.16 14.30 5.98
CA GLY A 201 18.13 12.83 5.98
C GLY A 201 17.78 12.17 4.64
N SER A 202 17.09 12.86 3.71
CA SER A 202 16.70 12.28 2.42
C SER A 202 17.86 12.22 1.42
N ARG A 203 18.91 13.03 1.59
CA ARG A 203 20.05 13.10 0.65
C ARG A 203 20.78 11.78 0.48
N LYS A 204 20.81 10.93 1.50
CA LYS A 204 21.44 9.60 1.45
C LYS A 204 20.86 8.69 0.36
N TYR A 205 19.54 8.80 0.12
CA TYR A 205 18.81 7.95 -0.83
C TYR A 205 18.66 8.59 -2.21
N MET A 206 19.02 9.85 -2.33
CA MET A 206 18.85 10.64 -3.55
C MET A 206 19.92 10.29 -4.58
N ALA A 207 19.49 10.04 -5.81
CA ALA A 207 20.40 9.76 -6.91
C ALA A 207 21.26 10.99 -7.25
N PRO A 208 22.53 10.82 -7.65
CA PRO A 208 23.42 11.95 -7.93
C PRO A 208 22.85 12.94 -8.95
N GLU A 209 22.19 12.45 -9.99
CA GLU A 209 21.55 13.28 -11.00
C GLU A 209 20.39 14.15 -10.46
N GLN A 210 19.74 13.73 -9.37
CA GLN A 210 18.68 14.53 -8.72
C GLN A 210 19.22 15.76 -7.96
N LEU A 211 20.52 15.85 -7.77
CA LEU A 211 21.16 16.99 -7.10
C LEU A 211 21.41 18.16 -8.05
N THR A 212 21.15 17.99 -9.34
CA THR A 212 21.29 19.06 -10.35
C THR A 212 20.01 19.89 -10.44
N PRO A 213 20.10 21.21 -10.72
CA PRO A 213 18.93 22.08 -10.79
C PRO A 213 17.89 21.65 -11.85
N ASP A 214 18.34 21.03 -12.94
CA ASP A 214 17.50 20.61 -14.07
C ASP A 214 17.12 19.13 -14.04
N ALA A 215 17.25 18.48 -12.87
CA ALA A 215 16.97 17.07 -12.71
C ALA A 215 15.53 16.73 -13.10
N LYS A 216 15.37 15.86 -14.09
CA LYS A 216 14.06 15.32 -14.47
C LYS A 216 13.80 14.03 -13.69
N PRO A 217 12.59 13.84 -13.19
CA PRO A 217 12.20 12.58 -12.56
C PRO A 217 12.33 11.43 -13.55
N SER A 218 12.86 10.30 -13.06
CA SER A 218 13.04 9.13 -13.90
C SER A 218 12.96 7.85 -13.07
N ALA A 219 12.63 6.74 -13.71
CA ALA A 219 12.72 5.42 -13.09
C ALA A 219 14.14 5.11 -12.59
N ALA A 220 15.16 5.57 -13.30
CA ALA A 220 16.55 5.37 -12.91
C ALA A 220 16.88 5.97 -11.53
N SER A 221 16.29 7.13 -11.19
CA SER A 221 16.49 7.76 -9.88
C SER A 221 15.83 6.93 -8.75
N ASP A 222 14.62 6.39 -8.98
CA ASP A 222 13.96 5.50 -8.01
C ASP A 222 14.71 4.17 -7.87
N ILE A 223 15.29 3.64 -8.96
CA ILE A 223 16.13 2.45 -8.95
C ILE A 223 17.40 2.68 -8.10
N TYR A 224 17.99 3.87 -8.17
CA TYR A 224 19.09 4.22 -7.27
C TYR A 224 18.67 4.19 -5.81
N SER A 225 17.56 4.86 -5.48
CA SER A 225 17.03 4.89 -4.11
C SER A 225 16.71 3.48 -3.60
N PHE A 226 16.10 2.62 -4.45
CA PHE A 226 15.88 1.21 -4.18
C PHE A 226 17.20 0.48 -3.88
N GLY A 227 18.25 0.74 -4.67
CA GLY A 227 19.57 0.18 -4.44
C GLY A 227 20.14 0.53 -3.07
N VAL A 228 20.00 1.79 -2.63
CA VAL A 228 20.46 2.25 -1.31
C VAL A 228 19.67 1.57 -0.18
N VAL A 229 18.33 1.52 -0.28
CA VAL A 229 17.46 0.82 0.69
C VAL A 229 17.80 -0.68 0.75
N THR A 230 18.01 -1.31 -0.41
CA THR A 230 18.34 -2.73 -0.51
C THR A 230 19.71 -3.03 0.10
N ARG A 231 20.68 -2.11 0.00
CA ARG A 231 21.97 -2.22 0.65
C ARG A 231 21.83 -2.27 2.17
N GLU A 232 21.04 -1.37 2.76
CA GLU A 232 20.79 -1.36 4.20
C GLU A 232 20.15 -2.67 4.67
N LEU A 233 19.20 -3.21 3.89
CA LEU A 233 18.58 -4.51 4.16
C LEU A 233 19.60 -5.66 4.10
N ALA A 234 20.47 -5.63 3.08
CA ALA A 234 21.53 -6.65 2.92
C ALA A 234 22.53 -6.61 4.08
N GLU A 235 22.96 -5.43 4.49
CA GLU A 235 23.90 -5.21 5.60
C GLU A 235 23.30 -5.70 6.94
N ALA A 236 22.00 -5.48 7.18
CA ALA A 236 21.32 -5.89 8.41
C ALA A 236 21.35 -7.41 8.63
N VAL A 237 21.42 -8.21 7.57
CA VAL A 237 21.41 -9.70 7.64
C VAL A 237 22.61 -10.36 7.00
N ARG A 238 23.58 -9.59 6.50
CA ARG A 238 24.79 -10.05 5.78
C ARG A 238 24.46 -10.92 4.57
N ASP A 239 23.60 -10.41 3.68
CA ASP A 239 23.19 -11.09 2.45
C ASP A 239 23.98 -10.57 1.23
N ASP A 240 25.05 -11.26 0.86
CA ASP A 240 25.97 -10.85 -0.22
C ASP A 240 25.24 -10.79 -1.58
N ASN A 241 24.31 -11.71 -1.87
CA ASN A 241 23.56 -11.70 -3.12
C ASN A 241 22.66 -10.46 -3.25
N LEU A 242 22.06 -10.04 -2.13
CA LEU A 242 21.26 -8.83 -2.09
C LEU A 242 22.14 -7.57 -2.18
N ALA A 243 23.34 -7.60 -1.58
CA ALA A 243 24.33 -6.53 -1.68
C ALA A 243 24.81 -6.31 -3.12
N ASP A 244 25.03 -7.38 -3.89
CA ASP A 244 25.38 -7.29 -5.32
C ASP A 244 24.29 -6.63 -6.15
N ILE A 245 23.04 -6.95 -5.87
CA ILE A 245 21.89 -6.31 -6.51
C ILE A 245 21.82 -4.82 -6.16
N ALA A 246 21.99 -4.52 -4.88
CA ALA A 246 22.02 -3.15 -4.39
C ALA A 246 23.13 -2.32 -5.06
N ALA A 247 24.31 -2.86 -5.24
CA ALA A 247 25.43 -2.20 -5.90
C ALA A 247 25.13 -1.87 -7.37
N LYS A 248 24.49 -2.79 -8.10
CA LYS A 248 24.07 -2.55 -9.50
C LYS A 248 23.03 -1.45 -9.60
N CYS A 249 22.02 -1.45 -8.71
CA CYS A 249 20.95 -0.46 -8.71
C CYS A 249 21.46 0.93 -8.29
N SER A 250 22.36 1.01 -7.31
CA SER A 250 22.89 2.28 -6.81
C SER A 250 24.18 2.73 -7.52
N ASN A 251 24.36 2.35 -8.80
CA ASN A 251 25.47 2.87 -9.59
C ASN A 251 25.32 4.41 -9.75
N PRO A 252 26.40 5.20 -9.53
CA PRO A 252 26.36 6.65 -9.74
C PRO A 252 25.93 7.06 -11.15
N ASP A 253 26.37 6.31 -12.18
CA ASP A 253 25.98 6.52 -13.57
C ASP A 253 24.60 5.89 -13.82
N PRO A 254 23.54 6.68 -14.12
CA PRO A 254 22.20 6.17 -14.36
C PRO A 254 22.12 5.19 -15.54
N ASN A 255 23.01 5.32 -16.54
CA ASN A 255 23.02 4.42 -17.69
C ASN A 255 23.57 3.01 -17.38
N LYS A 256 24.26 2.85 -16.25
CA LYS A 256 24.78 1.57 -15.76
C LYS A 256 23.81 0.85 -14.82
N ARG A 257 22.71 1.50 -14.46
CA ARG A 257 21.65 0.89 -13.66
C ARG A 257 20.76 -0.01 -14.53
N PRO A 258 20.09 -1.00 -13.95
CA PRO A 258 19.03 -1.74 -14.64
C PRO A 258 17.96 -0.77 -15.20
N GLN A 259 17.44 -1.07 -16.38
CA GLN A 259 16.38 -0.24 -17.01
C GLN A 259 15.02 -0.41 -16.32
N SER A 260 14.80 -1.54 -15.63
CA SER A 260 13.61 -1.88 -14.88
C SER A 260 13.99 -2.83 -13.74
N LEU A 261 13.21 -2.82 -12.66
CA LEU A 261 13.41 -3.72 -11.53
C LEU A 261 12.92 -5.16 -11.83
N SER A 262 12.04 -5.34 -12.81
CA SER A 262 11.57 -6.67 -13.26
C SER A 262 12.68 -7.53 -13.85
N VAL A 263 13.72 -6.93 -14.41
CA VAL A 263 14.87 -7.69 -14.98
C VAL A 263 15.81 -8.21 -13.88
N ILE A 264 15.65 -7.74 -12.65
CA ILE A 264 16.46 -8.14 -11.50
C ILE A 264 15.90 -9.45 -10.95
N LYS A 265 16.67 -10.52 -11.07
CA LYS A 265 16.34 -11.79 -10.41
C LYS A 265 16.64 -11.68 -8.92
N LEU A 266 15.73 -11.08 -8.17
CA LEU A 266 15.76 -11.15 -6.71
C LEU A 266 15.65 -12.64 -6.32
N PRO A 267 16.51 -13.14 -5.40
CA PRO A 267 16.46 -14.53 -4.99
C PRO A 267 15.06 -14.84 -4.48
N SER A 268 14.38 -15.78 -5.15
CA SER A 268 13.03 -16.17 -4.75
C SER A 268 13.07 -16.67 -3.31
N VAL A 269 12.24 -16.10 -2.45
CA VAL A 269 11.90 -16.74 -1.19
C VAL A 269 11.12 -17.98 -1.58
N GLN A 270 11.83 -19.09 -1.83
CA GLN A 270 11.16 -20.39 -1.79
C GLN A 270 10.60 -20.46 -0.38
N SER A 271 9.30 -20.33 -0.27
CA SER A 271 8.59 -20.27 0.99
C SER A 271 8.95 -21.50 1.82
N SER A 272 9.92 -21.32 2.73
CA SER A 272 10.15 -22.28 3.81
C SER A 272 8.84 -22.55 4.57
N ALA A 273 7.93 -21.59 4.62
CA ALA A 273 6.58 -21.76 5.13
C ALA A 273 5.73 -22.69 4.26
N LEU A 274 5.74 -22.60 2.92
CA LEU A 274 5.05 -23.56 2.05
C LEU A 274 5.71 -24.95 2.09
N ARG A 275 7.02 -25.03 2.21
CA ARG A 275 7.71 -26.32 2.45
C ARG A 275 7.40 -26.89 3.83
N ALA A 276 7.35 -26.06 4.88
CA ALA A 276 6.99 -26.51 6.22
C ALA A 276 5.54 -26.96 6.29
N VAL A 277 4.61 -26.23 5.68
CA VAL A 277 3.17 -26.62 5.64
C VAL A 277 2.95 -27.82 4.73
N SER A 278 3.60 -27.89 3.56
CA SER A 278 3.50 -29.07 2.68
C SER A 278 4.19 -30.28 3.28
N GLY A 279 5.35 -30.14 3.94
CA GLY A 279 6.00 -31.20 4.67
C GLY A 279 5.19 -31.69 5.87
N PHE A 280 4.56 -30.80 6.61
CA PHE A 280 3.70 -31.15 7.74
C PHE A 280 2.39 -31.85 7.32
N LEU A 281 1.73 -31.35 6.25
CA LEU A 281 0.58 -32.01 5.66
C LEU A 281 0.93 -33.37 5.04
N ALA A 282 2.03 -33.45 4.29
CA ALA A 282 2.51 -34.70 3.71
C ALA A 282 2.86 -35.72 4.79
N SER A 283 3.49 -35.34 5.89
CA SER A 283 3.79 -36.20 7.03
C SER A 283 2.51 -36.71 7.69
N LYS A 284 1.51 -35.88 7.95
CA LYS A 284 0.24 -36.32 8.52
C LYS A 284 -0.53 -37.24 7.58
N VAL A 285 -0.62 -36.94 6.31
CA VAL A 285 -1.28 -37.78 5.30
C VAL A 285 -0.59 -39.16 5.22
N LEU A 286 0.74 -39.18 5.19
CA LEU A 286 1.52 -40.42 5.19
C LEU A 286 1.25 -41.24 6.46
N THR A 287 1.21 -40.59 7.63
CA THR A 287 0.88 -41.25 8.89
C THR A 287 -0.55 -41.87 8.87
N TYR A 288 -1.53 -41.14 8.36
CA TYR A 288 -2.89 -41.69 8.23
C TYR A 288 -2.95 -42.87 7.24
N ILE A 289 -2.28 -42.80 6.11
CA ILE A 289 -2.19 -43.92 5.15
C ILE A 289 -1.56 -45.13 5.81
N MET A 290 -0.45 -44.97 6.55
CA MET A 290 0.22 -46.07 7.26
C MET A 290 -0.72 -46.71 8.30
N ILE A 291 -1.45 -45.91 9.08
CA ILE A 291 -2.43 -46.43 10.04
C ILE A 291 -3.53 -47.24 9.33
N CYS A 292 -4.09 -46.74 8.25
CA CYS A 292 -5.11 -47.46 7.48
C CYS A 292 -4.58 -48.77 6.89
N VAL A 293 -3.35 -48.81 6.38
CA VAL A 293 -2.72 -50.03 5.87
C VAL A 293 -2.50 -51.05 7.01
N CYS A 294 -2.00 -50.60 8.16
CA CYS A 294 -1.82 -51.49 9.33
C CYS A 294 -3.15 -52.09 9.81
N LEU A 295 -4.20 -51.28 9.87
CA LEU A 295 -5.57 -51.77 10.25
C LEU A 295 -6.12 -52.78 9.23
N ALA A 296 -5.93 -52.52 7.93
CA ALA A 296 -6.35 -53.43 6.87
C ALA A 296 -5.58 -54.77 6.92
N LEU A 297 -4.28 -54.73 7.17
CA LEU A 297 -3.45 -55.93 7.34
C LEU A 297 -3.85 -56.70 8.60
N ALA A 298 -4.11 -56.05 9.72
CA ALA A 298 -4.58 -56.67 10.94
C ALA A 298 -5.95 -57.36 10.74
N ALA A 299 -6.87 -56.72 10.04
CA ALA A 299 -8.18 -57.28 9.68
C ALA A 299 -8.03 -58.53 8.77
N LEU A 300 -7.13 -58.46 7.77
CA LEU A 300 -6.84 -59.56 6.86
C LEU A 300 -6.23 -60.77 7.64
N ILE A 301 -5.25 -60.52 8.52
CA ILE A 301 -4.66 -61.56 9.36
C ILE A 301 -5.73 -62.21 10.26
N SER A 302 -6.57 -61.40 10.89
CA SER A 302 -7.69 -61.91 11.72
C SER A 302 -8.65 -62.78 10.92
N TYR A 303 -8.99 -62.32 9.68
CA TYR A 303 -9.86 -63.08 8.80
C TYR A 303 -9.27 -64.44 8.40
N LEU A 304 -7.94 -64.48 8.07
CA LEU A 304 -7.24 -65.72 7.72
C LEU A 304 -7.10 -66.69 8.92
N LEU A 305 -6.95 -66.16 10.14
CA LEU A 305 -6.87 -66.97 11.36
C LEU A 305 -8.24 -67.58 11.75
N ILE A 306 -9.35 -66.93 11.42
CA ILE A 306 -10.71 -67.42 11.72
C ILE A 306 -11.19 -68.41 10.66
N ASN A 307 -10.69 -68.32 9.40
CA ASN A 307 -11.06 -69.16 8.28
C ASN A 307 -9.85 -69.93 7.71
N PRO A 308 -9.26 -70.89 8.46
CA PRO A 308 -8.03 -71.57 8.06
C PRO A 308 -8.21 -72.62 6.97
N HIS A 309 -9.44 -72.86 6.45
CA HIS A 309 -9.75 -73.86 5.46
C HIS A 309 -10.53 -73.41 4.24
N ASN A 310 -10.32 -72.13 3.79
CA ASN A 310 -10.74 -71.67 2.46
C ASN A 310 -9.55 -71.42 1.56
#